data_5f6c7a0861c6c73ac6a7830307116d48
#
_entry.id   5f6c7a0861c6c73ac6a7830307116d48
#
_cell.length_a   1.000
_cell.length_b   1.000
_cell.length_c   1.000
_cell.angle_alpha   90.00
_cell.angle_beta   90.00
_cell.angle_gamma   90.00
#
_symmetry.space_group_name_H-M   'P 1'
#
loop_
_entity.id
_entity.type
_entity.pdbx_description
1 polymer ?
#
loop_
_entity_poly.entity_id
_entity_poly.type
_entity_poly.pdbx_seq_one_letter_code
_entity_poly.pdbx_strand_id
1 'polypeptide(L)'
;TKKVMDWAGFDSLEKMRKASTEMLYTAGNFYATVTGDRTGVVTGRPIVDGYVSLQSFDNAAYADALPNIPYMIGYTQDDMGDMAPGIAEFCLNRESVGGKAYAYEFARPLPTDHRPNVLEGAFHSSDLWYVFKSLKHCWRPWTQGDWDLSEVMLTAWTNFAKYGDPNGPDGGEWAPYTKDNASFMLFKLDENDQENSETGDPIPSQNRRFPF
;
A
#
# COMPACT_ATOMS: atom_id res chain seq x y z
N THR A 1 22.80 -13.05 -4.40
CA THR A 1 22.87 -14.53 -4.33
C THR A 1 24.31 -15.00 -4.14
N LYS A 2 25.29 -14.57 -5.00
CA LYS A 2 26.68 -15.05 -4.91
C LYS A 2 27.32 -14.82 -3.53
N LYS A 3 27.17 -13.63 -2.94
CA LYS A 3 27.69 -13.31 -1.61
C LYS A 3 27.18 -14.28 -0.53
N VAL A 4 25.90 -14.63 -0.56
CA VAL A 4 25.31 -15.60 0.38
C VAL A 4 25.83 -17.00 0.12
N MET A 5 25.98 -17.39 -1.16
CA MET A 5 26.58 -18.68 -1.53
C MET A 5 28.00 -18.82 -0.97
N ASP A 6 28.85 -17.85 -1.25
CA ASP A 6 30.25 -17.85 -0.82
C ASP A 6 30.32 -17.89 0.72
N TRP A 7 29.51 -17.12 1.42
CA TRP A 7 29.47 -17.05 2.88
C TRP A 7 28.94 -18.34 3.52
N ALA A 8 27.89 -18.94 2.93
CA ALA A 8 27.27 -20.17 3.42
C ALA A 8 27.98 -21.44 2.97
N GLY A 9 29.08 -21.34 2.22
CA GLY A 9 29.86 -22.48 1.76
C GLY A 9 29.22 -23.26 0.60
N PHE A 10 28.31 -22.66 -0.15
CA PHE A 10 27.78 -23.27 -1.38
C PHE A 10 28.77 -23.04 -2.52
N ASP A 11 29.41 -24.08 -3.00
CA ASP A 11 30.35 -24.04 -4.13
C ASP A 11 29.68 -24.07 -5.51
N SER A 12 28.38 -24.35 -5.57
CA SER A 12 27.65 -24.38 -6.83
C SER A 12 26.17 -24.05 -6.64
N LEU A 13 25.55 -23.53 -7.69
CA LEU A 13 24.11 -23.29 -7.74
C LEU A 13 23.32 -24.59 -7.63
N GLU A 14 23.86 -25.70 -8.14
CA GLU A 14 23.23 -27.01 -8.04
C GLU A 14 23.11 -27.47 -6.57
N LYS A 15 24.17 -27.32 -5.78
CA LYS A 15 24.12 -27.62 -4.34
C LYS A 15 23.13 -26.72 -3.62
N MET A 16 23.11 -25.43 -3.96
CA MET A 16 22.15 -24.51 -3.39
C MET A 16 20.71 -24.89 -3.73
N ARG A 17 20.41 -25.34 -4.97
CA ARG A 17 19.08 -25.81 -5.35
C ARG A 17 18.65 -27.10 -4.64
N LYS A 18 19.58 -27.92 -4.19
CA LYS A 18 19.31 -29.14 -3.41
C LYS A 18 19.18 -28.87 -1.91
N ALA A 19 19.56 -27.71 -1.44
CA ALA A 19 19.42 -27.31 -0.04
C ALA A 19 17.93 -27.12 0.33
N SER A 20 17.60 -27.36 1.60
CA SER A 20 16.23 -27.10 2.09
C SER A 20 15.92 -25.62 2.07
N THR A 21 14.64 -25.28 1.93
CA THR A 21 14.15 -23.89 2.04
C THR A 21 14.57 -23.24 3.36
N GLU A 22 14.48 -23.98 4.45
CA GLU A 22 14.89 -23.53 5.78
C GLU A 22 16.38 -23.17 5.81
N MET A 23 17.25 -24.02 5.24
CA MET A 23 18.68 -23.76 5.17
C MET A 23 19.00 -22.49 4.37
N LEU A 24 18.33 -22.30 3.22
CA LEU A 24 18.54 -21.12 2.38
C LEU A 24 18.03 -19.84 3.06
N TYR A 25 16.87 -19.91 3.69
CA TYR A 25 16.28 -18.79 4.42
C TYR A 25 17.15 -18.39 5.62
N THR A 26 17.59 -19.37 6.40
CA THR A 26 18.47 -19.15 7.55
C THR A 26 19.82 -18.56 7.12
N ALA A 27 20.43 -19.10 6.07
CA ALA A 27 21.69 -18.59 5.53
C ALA A 27 21.56 -17.13 5.06
N GLY A 28 20.49 -16.79 4.36
CA GLY A 28 20.23 -15.43 3.90
C GLY A 28 20.05 -14.44 5.05
N ASN A 29 19.19 -14.76 6.00
CA ASN A 29 18.92 -13.88 7.14
C ASN A 29 20.13 -13.72 8.06
N PHE A 30 20.85 -14.81 8.32
CA PHE A 30 22.03 -14.78 9.17
C PHE A 30 23.17 -13.99 8.51
N TYR A 31 23.36 -14.15 7.20
CA TYR A 31 24.29 -13.31 6.43
C TYR A 31 23.95 -11.82 6.59
N ALA A 32 22.70 -11.42 6.39
CA ALA A 32 22.27 -10.03 6.54
C ALA A 32 22.49 -9.50 7.96
N THR A 33 22.24 -10.32 8.98
CA THR A 33 22.40 -9.95 10.39
C THR A 33 23.87 -9.75 10.75
N VAL A 34 24.74 -10.65 10.29
CA VAL A 34 26.18 -10.61 10.63
C VAL A 34 26.94 -9.55 9.83
N THR A 35 26.60 -9.37 8.56
CA THR A 35 27.36 -8.48 7.68
C THR A 35 26.76 -7.08 7.56
N GLY A 36 25.51 -6.88 7.98
CA GLY A 36 24.75 -5.66 7.71
C GLY A 36 24.34 -5.49 6.22
N ASP A 37 24.81 -6.38 5.35
CA ASP A 37 24.52 -6.32 3.92
C ASP A 37 23.20 -7.02 3.58
N ARG A 38 22.16 -6.23 3.43
CA ARG A 38 20.83 -6.71 3.03
C ARG A 38 20.65 -6.86 1.52
N THR A 39 21.63 -6.42 0.72
CA THR A 39 21.53 -6.48 -0.76
C THR A 39 21.67 -7.89 -1.32
N GLY A 40 22.31 -8.80 -0.57
CA GLY A 40 22.50 -10.19 -0.95
C GLY A 40 21.46 -11.16 -0.42
N VAL A 41 20.49 -10.69 0.35
CA VAL A 41 19.49 -11.55 1.01
C VAL A 41 18.57 -12.18 -0.01
N VAL A 42 18.32 -13.47 0.13
CA VAL A 42 17.33 -14.22 -0.66
C VAL A 42 15.93 -13.86 -0.15
N THR A 43 15.48 -12.66 -0.44
CA THR A 43 14.19 -12.12 0.08
C THR A 43 13.06 -12.22 -0.95
N GLY A 44 13.27 -12.91 -2.06
CA GLY A 44 12.25 -12.98 -3.10
C GLY A 44 11.98 -11.65 -3.82
N ARG A 45 12.86 -10.66 -3.68
CA ARG A 45 12.74 -9.42 -4.43
C ARG A 45 12.92 -9.66 -5.91
N PRO A 46 12.14 -8.99 -6.76
CA PRO A 46 12.39 -9.00 -8.21
C PRO A 46 13.82 -8.59 -8.51
N ILE A 47 14.46 -9.29 -9.42
CA ILE A 47 15.81 -8.97 -9.89
C ILE A 47 15.74 -8.49 -11.34
N VAL A 48 16.62 -7.56 -11.67
CA VAL A 48 16.84 -7.16 -13.06
C VAL A 48 17.61 -8.29 -13.75
N ASP A 49 16.92 -9.11 -14.51
CA ASP A 49 17.46 -10.27 -15.20
C ASP A 49 17.68 -10.06 -16.70
N GLY A 50 17.23 -8.89 -17.22
CA GLY A 50 17.32 -8.54 -18.62
C GLY A 50 16.33 -9.27 -19.53
N TYR A 51 15.40 -10.06 -18.95
CA TYR A 51 14.38 -10.80 -19.68
C TYR A 51 12.96 -10.48 -19.21
N VAL A 52 12.64 -10.74 -17.93
CA VAL A 52 11.35 -10.38 -17.32
C VAL A 52 11.40 -8.94 -16.83
N SER A 53 12.48 -8.58 -16.13
CA SER A 53 12.70 -7.22 -15.65
C SER A 53 13.91 -6.63 -16.37
N LEU A 54 13.66 -5.71 -17.30
CA LEU A 54 14.72 -5.06 -18.10
C LEU A 54 15.48 -4.01 -17.31
N GLN A 55 14.85 -3.44 -16.28
CA GLN A 55 15.42 -2.40 -15.41
C GLN A 55 14.80 -2.47 -14.00
N SER A 56 15.36 -1.75 -13.04
CA SER A 56 14.77 -1.66 -11.70
C SER A 56 13.39 -1.00 -11.73
N PHE A 57 12.57 -1.27 -10.73
CA PHE A 57 11.25 -0.64 -10.62
C PHE A 57 11.37 0.90 -10.60
N ASP A 58 12.33 1.43 -9.84
CA ASP A 58 12.55 2.88 -9.77
C ASP A 58 12.91 3.46 -11.15
N ASN A 59 13.83 2.83 -11.87
CA ASN A 59 14.17 3.25 -13.24
C ASN A 59 12.99 3.13 -14.18
N ALA A 60 12.18 2.06 -14.10
CA ALA A 60 11.00 1.88 -14.92
C ALA A 60 9.93 2.94 -14.63
N ALA A 61 9.75 3.30 -13.36
CA ALA A 61 8.80 4.33 -12.93
C ALA A 61 9.17 5.72 -13.47
N TYR A 62 10.47 6.02 -13.51
CA TYR A 62 10.97 7.36 -13.88
C TYR A 62 11.40 7.50 -15.36
N ALA A 63 11.55 6.41 -16.09
CA ALA A 63 12.11 6.40 -17.44
C ALA A 63 11.06 6.24 -18.55
N ASP A 64 9.81 6.61 -18.33
CA ASP A 64 8.71 6.45 -19.31
C ASP A 64 8.55 5.01 -19.84
N ALA A 65 8.98 4.03 -19.07
CA ALA A 65 8.92 2.62 -19.42
C ALA A 65 7.64 1.91 -18.93
N LEU A 66 6.81 2.61 -18.18
CA LEU A 66 5.53 2.08 -17.71
C LEU A 66 4.43 2.35 -18.76
N PRO A 67 3.46 1.45 -18.90
CA PRO A 67 2.30 1.66 -19.75
C PRO A 67 1.60 2.99 -19.43
N ASN A 68 1.12 3.71 -20.45
CA ASN A 68 0.31 4.91 -20.24
C ASN A 68 -1.15 4.52 -19.93
N ILE A 69 -1.37 3.99 -18.74
CA ILE A 69 -2.67 3.68 -18.16
C ILE A 69 -2.88 4.56 -16.93
N PRO A 70 -4.12 4.74 -16.45
CA PRO A 70 -4.35 5.37 -15.14
C PRO A 70 -3.73 4.56 -14.00
N TYR A 71 -3.19 5.25 -13.00
CA TYR A 71 -2.65 4.65 -11.78
C TYR A 71 -3.40 5.18 -10.56
N MET A 72 -3.63 4.32 -9.57
CA MET A 72 -4.04 4.68 -8.24
C MET A 72 -3.02 4.12 -7.26
N ILE A 73 -2.40 5.00 -6.48
CA ILE A 73 -1.27 4.67 -5.61
C ILE A 73 -1.42 5.41 -4.27
N GLY A 74 -1.08 4.75 -3.20
CA GLY A 74 -1.17 5.36 -1.87
C GLY A 74 -0.44 4.57 -0.81
N TYR A 75 -0.64 4.97 0.42
CA TYR A 75 0.01 4.39 1.58
C TYR A 75 -0.89 4.50 2.82
N THR A 76 -0.53 3.78 3.87
CA THR A 76 -1.11 3.91 5.20
C THR A 76 -0.25 4.84 6.06
N GLN A 77 -0.86 5.69 6.87
CA GLN A 77 -0.18 6.76 7.61
C GLN A 77 0.98 6.25 8.49
N ASP A 78 0.79 5.09 9.13
CA ASP A 78 1.77 4.47 10.02
C ASP A 78 2.54 3.33 9.32
N ASP A 79 2.82 3.47 8.02
CA ASP A 79 3.61 2.50 7.25
C ASP A 79 5.11 2.56 7.61
N MET A 80 5.88 1.64 7.06
CA MET A 80 7.33 1.53 7.29
C MET A 80 8.12 2.61 6.53
N GLY A 81 7.96 3.88 6.90
CA GLY A 81 8.69 5.01 6.34
C GLY A 81 7.79 6.05 5.68
N ASP A 82 8.39 7.17 5.29
CA ASP A 82 7.70 8.26 4.61
C ASP A 82 7.55 7.93 3.11
N MET A 83 6.34 7.50 2.71
CA MET A 83 6.04 7.12 1.33
C MET A 83 5.56 8.28 0.48
N ALA A 84 5.08 9.36 1.09
CA ALA A 84 4.45 10.47 0.38
C ALA A 84 5.36 11.13 -0.69
N PRO A 85 6.64 11.42 -0.44
CA PRO A 85 7.50 12.02 -1.46
C PRO A 85 7.68 11.16 -2.71
N GLY A 86 7.88 9.83 -2.53
CA GLY A 86 8.04 8.91 -3.65
C GLY A 86 6.76 8.74 -4.46
N ILE A 87 5.60 8.74 -3.80
CA ILE A 87 4.29 8.69 -4.48
C ILE A 87 4.04 9.98 -5.26
N ALA A 88 4.32 11.14 -4.67
CA ALA A 88 4.20 12.43 -5.33
C ALA A 88 5.08 12.50 -6.60
N GLU A 89 6.34 12.10 -6.49
CA GLU A 89 7.27 12.05 -7.62
C GLU A 89 6.77 11.11 -8.73
N PHE A 90 6.27 9.93 -8.37
CA PHE A 90 5.65 9.01 -9.32
C PHE A 90 4.47 9.65 -10.05
N CYS A 91 3.55 10.30 -9.34
CA CYS A 91 2.39 10.95 -9.93
C CYS A 91 2.78 12.08 -10.89
N LEU A 92 3.73 12.94 -10.50
CA LEU A 92 4.26 14.01 -11.35
C LEU A 92 4.96 13.46 -12.60
N ASN A 93 5.65 12.34 -12.48
CA ASN A 93 6.23 11.65 -13.63
C ASN A 93 5.13 11.18 -14.59
N ARG A 94 4.02 10.61 -14.08
CA ARG A 94 2.88 10.22 -14.94
C ARG A 94 2.23 11.42 -15.62
N GLU A 95 2.05 12.53 -14.92
CA GLU A 95 1.57 13.78 -15.51
C GLU A 95 2.46 14.25 -16.66
N SER A 96 3.78 14.21 -16.48
CA SER A 96 4.75 14.70 -17.48
C SER A 96 4.69 13.94 -18.81
N VAL A 97 4.21 12.71 -18.81
CA VAL A 97 3.99 11.88 -20.02
C VAL A 97 2.53 11.82 -20.46
N GLY A 98 1.69 12.72 -19.93
CA GLY A 98 0.27 12.80 -20.28
C GLY A 98 -0.61 11.71 -19.68
N GLY A 99 -0.10 10.99 -18.67
CA GLY A 99 -0.83 9.98 -17.92
C GLY A 99 -1.59 10.58 -16.73
N LYS A 100 -2.41 9.75 -16.06
CA LYS A 100 -3.15 10.09 -14.86
C LYS A 100 -2.71 9.23 -13.70
N ALA A 101 -2.51 9.83 -12.53
CA ALA A 101 -2.30 9.11 -11.29
C ALA A 101 -3.11 9.75 -10.17
N TYR A 102 -3.78 8.91 -9.36
CA TYR A 102 -4.60 9.29 -8.22
C TYR A 102 -3.84 8.87 -6.97
N ALA A 103 -3.55 9.83 -6.08
CA ALA A 103 -2.81 9.56 -4.86
C ALA A 103 -3.75 9.51 -3.65
N TYR A 104 -3.50 8.58 -2.70
CA TYR A 104 -4.27 8.51 -1.46
C TYR A 104 -3.38 8.25 -0.24
N GLU A 105 -3.91 8.66 0.91
CA GLU A 105 -3.41 8.32 2.23
C GLU A 105 -4.54 7.69 3.04
N PHE A 106 -4.31 6.51 3.58
CA PHE A 106 -5.20 5.92 4.56
C PHE A 106 -4.72 6.28 5.96
N ALA A 107 -5.49 7.13 6.65
CA ALA A 107 -5.14 7.70 7.94
C ALA A 107 -6.17 7.37 9.04
N ARG A 108 -6.96 6.28 8.87
CA ARG A 108 -7.86 5.77 9.91
C ARG A 108 -7.08 4.86 10.85
N PRO A 109 -6.76 5.28 12.09
CA PRO A 109 -6.26 4.37 13.11
C PRO A 109 -7.30 3.28 13.37
N LEU A 110 -6.92 2.01 13.24
CA LEU A 110 -7.87 0.93 13.41
C LEU A 110 -8.40 0.85 14.85
N PRO A 111 -9.71 0.65 15.04
CA PRO A 111 -10.27 0.55 16.39
C PRO A 111 -9.69 -0.67 17.12
N THR A 112 -9.48 -0.52 18.43
CA THR A 112 -8.88 -1.55 19.28
C THR A 112 -9.59 -1.60 20.64
N ASP A 113 -9.56 -2.76 21.27
CA ASP A 113 -9.97 -2.96 22.67
C ASP A 113 -8.76 -2.96 23.62
N HIS A 114 -7.60 -2.47 23.15
CA HIS A 114 -6.34 -2.35 23.89
C HIS A 114 -5.81 -3.66 24.48
N ARG A 115 -6.20 -4.82 23.91
CA ARG A 115 -5.60 -6.10 24.30
C ARG A 115 -4.11 -6.14 23.93
N PRO A 116 -3.30 -6.91 24.70
CA PRO A 116 -1.86 -7.00 24.45
C PRO A 116 -1.52 -7.53 23.05
N ASN A 117 -0.40 -7.05 22.49
CA ASN A 117 0.18 -7.51 21.23
C ASN A 117 -0.70 -7.28 19.98
N VAL A 118 -1.52 -6.25 19.98
CA VAL A 118 -2.30 -5.83 18.82
C VAL A 118 -1.65 -4.63 18.18
N LEU A 119 -1.57 -4.65 16.85
CA LEU A 119 -1.14 -3.48 16.09
C LEU A 119 -2.21 -2.38 16.18
N GLU A 120 -1.78 -1.18 16.53
CA GLU A 120 -2.60 0.03 16.60
C GLU A 120 -2.24 0.96 15.44
N GLY A 121 -3.06 2.01 15.21
CA GLY A 121 -2.83 2.97 14.14
C GLY A 121 -3.30 2.52 12.76
N ALA A 122 -2.92 3.30 11.76
CA ALA A 122 -3.12 3.01 10.34
C ALA A 122 -1.88 2.30 9.76
N PHE A 123 -1.60 1.09 10.26
CA PHE A 123 -0.39 0.32 9.95
C PHE A 123 -0.43 -0.28 8.53
N HIS A 124 0.70 -0.74 8.05
CA HIS A 124 0.86 -1.37 6.73
C HIS A 124 -0.23 -2.41 6.43
N SER A 125 -0.92 -2.25 5.30
CA SER A 125 -2.02 -3.10 4.84
C SER A 125 -3.32 -3.00 5.65
N SER A 126 -3.46 -2.05 6.57
CA SER A 126 -4.69 -1.87 7.36
C SER A 126 -5.87 -1.36 6.53
N ASP A 127 -5.63 -0.72 5.41
CA ASP A 127 -6.61 -0.27 4.42
C ASP A 127 -7.31 -1.43 3.69
N LEU A 128 -6.68 -2.61 3.61
CA LEU A 128 -7.23 -3.75 2.87
C LEU A 128 -8.56 -4.25 3.42
N TRP A 129 -8.79 -4.17 4.74
CA TRP A 129 -10.09 -4.54 5.30
C TRP A 129 -11.22 -3.67 4.76
N TYR A 130 -10.96 -2.39 4.53
CA TYR A 130 -11.93 -1.42 4.00
C TYR A 130 -12.13 -1.63 2.50
N VAL A 131 -11.05 -1.68 1.72
CA VAL A 131 -11.09 -1.86 0.26
C VAL A 131 -11.82 -3.12 -0.14
N PHE A 132 -11.64 -4.23 0.59
CA PHE A 132 -12.28 -5.51 0.29
C PHE A 132 -13.56 -5.78 1.08
N LYS A 133 -14.09 -4.78 1.82
CA LYS A 133 -15.30 -4.90 2.65
C LYS A 133 -15.27 -6.12 3.56
N SER A 134 -14.12 -6.39 4.13
CA SER A 134 -13.84 -7.61 4.92
C SER A 134 -13.84 -7.37 6.43
N LEU A 135 -14.29 -6.21 6.90
CA LEU A 135 -14.34 -5.83 8.32
C LEU A 135 -14.99 -6.90 9.20
N LYS A 136 -16.09 -7.52 8.73
CA LYS A 136 -16.82 -8.58 9.47
C LYS A 136 -15.98 -9.83 9.78
N HIS A 137 -14.85 -10.01 9.12
CA HIS A 137 -13.96 -11.16 9.35
C HIS A 137 -12.84 -10.85 10.35
N CYS A 138 -12.82 -9.63 10.87
CA CYS A 138 -11.86 -9.19 11.88
C CYS A 138 -12.56 -8.91 13.21
N TRP A 139 -11.89 -9.23 14.30
CA TRP A 139 -12.40 -9.10 15.68
C TRP A 139 -12.52 -7.66 16.18
N ARG A 140 -11.98 -6.67 15.46
CA ARG A 140 -11.92 -5.27 15.90
C ARG A 140 -13.32 -4.70 16.15
N PRO A 141 -13.48 -3.81 17.14
CA PRO A 141 -14.78 -3.17 17.45
C PRO A 141 -15.09 -2.07 16.43
N TRP A 142 -15.47 -2.48 15.24
CA TRP A 142 -15.78 -1.57 14.13
C TRP A 142 -16.97 -0.69 14.44
N THR A 143 -16.83 0.61 14.15
CA THR A 143 -17.89 1.60 14.28
C THR A 143 -18.71 1.70 12.97
N GLN A 144 -19.84 2.41 13.02
CA GLN A 144 -20.62 2.68 11.79
C GLN A 144 -19.77 3.48 10.80
N GLY A 145 -18.94 4.43 11.29
CA GLY A 145 -18.01 5.17 10.43
C GLY A 145 -17.05 4.27 9.67
N ASP A 146 -16.55 3.19 10.28
CA ASP A 146 -15.69 2.22 9.59
C ASP A 146 -16.43 1.51 8.45
N TRP A 147 -17.68 1.12 8.66
CA TRP A 147 -18.50 0.50 7.62
C TRP A 147 -18.76 1.45 6.46
N ASP A 148 -19.08 2.71 6.75
CA ASP A 148 -19.32 3.73 5.73
C ASP A 148 -18.06 4.07 4.97
N LEU A 149 -16.91 4.21 5.66
CA LEU A 149 -15.61 4.40 5.03
C LEU A 149 -15.26 3.23 4.09
N SER A 150 -15.57 2.00 4.53
CA SER A 150 -15.38 0.81 3.71
C SER A 150 -16.22 0.85 2.43
N GLU A 151 -17.47 1.33 2.46
CA GLU A 151 -18.30 1.49 1.26
C GLU A 151 -17.70 2.53 0.29
N VAL A 152 -17.22 3.65 0.83
CA VAL A 152 -16.57 4.72 0.03
C VAL A 152 -15.32 4.17 -0.66
N MET A 153 -14.44 3.51 0.08
CA MET A 153 -13.21 2.96 -0.46
C MET A 153 -13.49 1.86 -1.50
N LEU A 154 -14.36 0.89 -1.19
CA LEU A 154 -14.76 -0.15 -2.14
C LEU A 154 -15.30 0.46 -3.44
N THR A 155 -16.14 1.49 -3.33
CA THR A 155 -16.71 2.18 -4.49
C THR A 155 -15.62 2.83 -5.32
N ALA A 156 -14.70 3.57 -4.71
CA ALA A 156 -13.60 4.22 -5.41
C ALA A 156 -12.70 3.22 -6.14
N TRP A 157 -12.29 2.12 -5.49
CA TRP A 157 -11.50 1.06 -6.12
C TRP A 157 -12.24 0.36 -7.26
N THR A 158 -13.54 0.09 -7.07
CA THR A 158 -14.38 -0.54 -8.09
C THR A 158 -14.56 0.37 -9.31
N ASN A 159 -14.80 1.67 -9.09
CA ASN A 159 -14.88 2.66 -10.15
C ASN A 159 -13.55 2.77 -10.89
N PHE A 160 -12.45 2.88 -10.17
CA PHE A 160 -11.12 2.93 -10.79
C PHE A 160 -10.84 1.69 -11.65
N ALA A 161 -11.16 0.50 -11.16
CA ALA A 161 -10.99 -0.72 -11.93
C ALA A 161 -11.83 -0.77 -13.21
N LYS A 162 -13.03 -0.17 -13.21
CA LYS A 162 -13.95 -0.16 -14.36
C LYS A 162 -13.66 0.96 -15.34
N TYR A 163 -13.32 2.14 -14.84
CA TYR A 163 -13.33 3.39 -15.63
C TYR A 163 -11.95 4.06 -15.68
N GLY A 164 -10.96 3.60 -14.89
CA GLY A 164 -9.67 4.30 -14.73
C GLY A 164 -9.78 5.63 -13.97
N ASP A 165 -10.93 5.83 -13.30
CA ASP A 165 -11.26 7.01 -12.50
C ASP A 165 -11.98 6.58 -11.22
N PRO A 166 -11.48 6.91 -10.02
CA PRO A 166 -12.09 6.50 -8.75
C PRO A 166 -13.47 7.15 -8.51
N ASN A 167 -13.77 8.25 -9.19
CA ASN A 167 -15.05 8.93 -9.09
C ASN A 167 -16.16 8.22 -9.88
N GLY A 168 -15.82 7.41 -10.88
CA GLY A 168 -16.77 6.75 -11.75
C GLY A 168 -17.33 7.67 -12.84
N PRO A 169 -18.41 7.24 -13.52
CA PRO A 169 -18.93 7.96 -14.69
C PRO A 169 -19.62 9.29 -14.36
N ASP A 170 -20.10 9.44 -13.14
CA ASP A 170 -20.84 10.64 -12.71
C ASP A 170 -19.90 11.76 -12.22
N GLY A 171 -18.59 11.48 -12.18
CA GLY A 171 -17.59 12.40 -11.68
C GLY A 171 -17.55 12.45 -10.14
N GLY A 172 -16.62 13.22 -9.60
CA GLY A 172 -16.43 13.42 -8.17
C GLY A 172 -15.26 14.34 -7.88
N GLU A 173 -14.88 14.43 -6.61
CA GLU A 173 -13.90 15.40 -6.13
C GLU A 173 -12.47 14.87 -6.08
N TRP A 174 -12.24 13.57 -6.25
CA TRP A 174 -10.89 13.01 -6.27
C TRP A 174 -10.20 13.32 -7.61
N ALA A 175 -9.55 14.46 -7.69
CA ALA A 175 -8.80 14.84 -8.88
C ALA A 175 -7.47 14.07 -8.97
N PRO A 176 -6.94 13.84 -10.20
CA PRO A 176 -5.59 13.32 -10.36
C PRO A 176 -4.57 14.23 -9.68
N TYR A 177 -3.52 13.61 -9.13
CA TYR A 177 -2.39 14.33 -8.57
C TYR A 177 -1.58 14.96 -9.70
N THR A 178 -1.44 16.27 -9.66
CA THR A 178 -0.71 17.06 -10.64
C THR A 178 0.12 18.15 -9.96
N LYS A 179 0.97 18.81 -10.74
CA LYS A 179 1.71 19.98 -10.25
C LYS A 179 0.79 21.09 -9.73
N ASP A 180 -0.37 21.26 -10.39
CA ASP A 180 -1.34 22.30 -10.01
C ASP A 180 -2.32 21.82 -8.93
N ASN A 181 -2.43 20.50 -8.74
CA ASN A 181 -3.25 19.86 -7.71
C ASN A 181 -2.42 18.77 -6.98
N ALA A 182 -1.51 19.21 -6.13
CA ALA A 182 -0.62 18.33 -5.37
C ALA A 182 -1.28 17.86 -4.06
N SER A 183 -2.39 17.11 -4.18
CA SER A 183 -3.17 16.65 -3.02
C SER A 183 -3.42 15.15 -3.05
N PHE A 184 -3.38 14.53 -1.87
CA PHE A 184 -3.76 13.14 -1.63
C PHE A 184 -5.22 13.07 -1.20
N MET A 185 -5.95 12.07 -1.67
CA MET A 185 -7.23 11.70 -1.08
C MET A 185 -6.97 11.12 0.30
N LEU A 186 -7.58 11.72 1.33
CA LEU A 186 -7.39 11.33 2.71
C LEU A 186 -8.56 10.47 3.19
N PHE A 187 -8.30 9.19 3.46
CA PHE A 187 -9.27 8.27 4.05
C PHE A 187 -9.11 8.20 5.56
N LYS A 188 -9.97 8.94 6.28
CA LYS A 188 -10.03 8.98 7.75
C LYS A 188 -11.46 9.12 8.23
N LEU A 189 -11.69 8.97 9.52
CA LEU A 189 -12.93 9.36 10.17
C LEU A 189 -12.75 10.70 10.89
N ASP A 190 -13.78 11.52 10.93
CA ASP A 190 -13.81 12.71 11.77
C ASP A 190 -13.91 12.32 13.25
N GLU A 191 -13.43 13.20 14.15
CA GLU A 191 -13.41 12.94 15.60
C GLU A 191 -14.80 12.59 16.15
N ASN A 192 -15.85 13.24 15.66
CA ASN A 192 -17.22 12.98 16.06
C ASN A 192 -17.73 11.59 15.62
N ASP A 193 -17.21 11.03 14.53
CA ASP A 193 -17.57 9.68 14.07
C ASP A 193 -16.82 8.58 14.83
N GLN A 194 -15.77 8.95 15.56
CA GLN A 194 -15.03 8.03 16.42
C GLN A 194 -15.72 7.83 17.78
N GLU A 195 -16.39 8.87 18.30
CA GLU A 195 -17.04 8.84 19.62
C GLU A 195 -18.46 8.25 19.62
N ASN A 196 -19.17 8.28 18.50
CA ASN A 196 -20.56 7.81 18.40
C ASN A 196 -20.73 6.28 18.40
N SER A 197 -19.68 5.52 18.69
CA SER A 197 -19.73 4.05 18.74
C SER A 197 -20.49 3.49 19.96
N GLU A 198 -20.77 4.29 20.99
CA GLU A 198 -21.42 3.82 22.23
C GLU A 198 -22.95 3.88 22.20
N THR A 199 -23.59 4.57 21.28
CA THR A 199 -25.04 4.84 21.32
C THR A 199 -25.91 4.09 20.30
N GLY A 200 -25.32 3.36 19.35
CA GLY A 200 -26.08 2.45 18.47
C GLY A 200 -27.12 3.10 17.53
N ASP A 201 -27.21 4.41 17.47
CA ASP A 201 -28.16 5.12 16.60
C ASP A 201 -27.57 5.32 15.19
N PRO A 202 -28.33 5.01 14.12
CA PRO A 202 -27.85 5.22 12.75
C PRO A 202 -27.68 6.70 12.45
N ILE A 203 -26.47 7.10 12.09
CA ILE A 203 -26.16 8.48 11.68
C ILE A 203 -26.82 8.76 10.33
N PRO A 204 -27.60 9.85 10.17
CA PRO A 204 -28.24 10.18 8.90
C PRO A 204 -27.22 10.38 7.77
N SER A 205 -27.44 9.72 6.64
CA SER A 205 -26.53 9.65 5.48
C SER A 205 -26.34 10.97 4.70
N GLN A 206 -26.96 12.08 5.12
CA GLN A 206 -27.09 13.27 4.27
C GLN A 206 -26.04 14.39 4.49
N ASN A 207 -25.09 14.26 5.41
CA ASN A 207 -24.13 15.34 5.68
C ASN A 207 -22.67 14.88 5.88
N ARG A 208 -22.29 13.73 5.39
CA ARG A 208 -20.90 13.29 5.48
C ARG A 208 -20.12 13.84 4.30
N ARG A 209 -19.58 15.03 4.48
CA ARG A 209 -18.44 15.49 3.69
C ARG A 209 -17.20 14.86 4.33
N PHE A 210 -16.64 13.84 3.68
CA PHE A 210 -15.24 13.55 3.92
C PHE A 210 -14.47 14.82 3.53
N PRO A 211 -13.68 15.43 4.44
CA PRO A 211 -12.91 16.61 4.07
C PRO A 211 -11.90 16.17 3.01
N PHE A 212 -12.06 16.70 1.83
CA PHE A 212 -11.13 16.57 0.70
C PHE A 212 -10.08 17.65 0.78
#